data_2fc9be653ccf25daa2292229fb649cae
#
_entry.id   2fc9be653ccf25daa2292229fb649cae
#
_cell.length_a   1.000
_cell.length_b   1.000
_cell.length_c   1.000
_cell.angle_alpha   90.00
_cell.angle_beta   90.00
_cell.angle_gamma   90.00
#
_symmetry.space_group_name_H-M   'P 1'
#
loop_
_entity.id
_entity.type
_entity.pdbx_description
1 polymer ?
#
loop_
_entity_poly.entity_id
_entity_poly.type
_entity_poly.pdbx_seq_one_letter_code
_entity_poly.pdbx_strand_id
1 'polypeptide(L)'
;RVYEKNNSSSIDDDNTLDYFLGDKPVTNTQDNKIVVSAVVRDLDELMVMNDEAHHIHDSKLTWFKSIQDIHNNLLQKDKKISLQIDVTATPKHDNGNIFVQTISDYPLVEAIAQGVVKQPVLPDSASRGKLTEHQSTKFSEKYRDYLHLGYIEWKKTYEEHKKLGKKAVMFVMVDDTKNCDDVAEHLRKYPELSGKSTFVIHTKKN
;
A
#
# COMPACT_ATOMS: atom_id res chain seq x y z
N ARG A 1 1.46 16.88 -4.78
CA ARG A 1 0.77 16.28 -3.61
C ARG A 1 0.86 17.26 -2.44
N VAL A 2 -0.28 17.71 -1.95
CA VAL A 2 -0.34 18.58 -0.78
C VAL A 2 -0.76 17.69 0.40
N TYR A 3 0.12 17.54 1.39
CA TYR A 3 -0.19 16.81 2.60
C TYR A 3 -0.29 17.79 3.76
N GLU A 4 -1.43 17.84 4.44
CA GLU A 4 -1.49 18.39 5.79
C GLU A 4 -0.97 17.33 6.77
N LYS A 5 0.21 17.56 7.30
CA LYS A 5 0.71 16.80 8.44
C LYS A 5 0.13 17.45 9.70
N ASN A 6 -0.91 16.86 10.28
CA ASN A 6 -1.30 17.21 11.63
C ASN A 6 -0.16 16.84 12.58
N ASN A 7 0.34 17.82 13.31
CA ASN A 7 1.37 17.67 14.34
C ASN A 7 0.91 16.67 15.41
N SER A 8 1.32 15.43 15.27
CA SER A 8 1.45 14.53 16.41
C SER A 8 2.64 13.63 16.14
N SER A 9 3.71 13.90 16.91
CA SER A 9 4.93 13.12 17.06
C SER A 9 5.80 12.97 15.81
N SER A 10 6.91 13.67 15.86
CA SER A 10 8.14 13.43 15.15
C SER A 10 8.54 11.95 15.30
N ILE A 11 8.38 11.19 14.24
CA ILE A 11 9.10 9.93 14.05
C ILE A 11 9.97 10.17 12.82
N ASP A 12 11.27 10.05 13.00
CA ASP A 12 12.27 10.14 11.94
C ASP A 12 12.11 8.95 10.98
N ASP A 13 11.14 9.06 10.07
CA ASP A 13 10.97 8.14 8.93
C ASP A 13 11.96 8.41 7.78
N ASP A 14 12.86 9.37 7.99
CA ASP A 14 13.71 9.89 6.92
C ASP A 14 14.80 8.91 6.46
N ASN A 15 15.30 8.05 7.32
CA ASN A 15 16.48 7.22 7.00
C ASN A 15 16.19 6.03 6.06
N THR A 16 14.98 5.49 6.05
CA THR A 16 14.69 4.29 5.25
C THR A 16 14.34 4.64 3.80
N LEU A 17 13.67 5.77 3.59
CA LEU A 17 13.35 6.27 2.26
C LEU A 17 14.59 6.84 1.55
N ASP A 18 15.48 7.51 2.29
CA ASP A 18 16.73 8.05 1.75
C ASP A 18 17.67 6.94 1.27
N TYR A 19 17.64 5.76 1.89
CA TYR A 19 18.39 4.60 1.43
C TYR A 19 17.92 4.08 0.07
N PHE A 20 16.63 4.19 -0.24
CA PHE A 20 16.05 3.72 -1.51
C PHE A 20 16.00 4.78 -2.61
N LEU A 21 15.86 6.05 -2.23
CA LEU A 21 15.64 7.16 -3.15
C LEU A 21 16.88 8.05 -3.33
N GLY A 22 17.95 7.79 -2.56
CA GLY A 22 19.11 8.67 -2.48
C GLY A 22 18.87 9.89 -1.58
N ASP A 23 19.93 10.65 -1.34
CA ASP A 23 19.86 11.85 -0.51
C ASP A 23 18.79 12.81 -1.00
N LYS A 24 17.98 13.32 -0.08
CA LYS A 24 16.98 14.34 -0.41
C LYS A 24 17.68 15.53 -1.05
N PRO A 25 17.24 16.00 -2.21
CA PRO A 25 17.76 17.24 -2.75
C PRO A 25 17.55 18.33 -1.72
N VAL A 26 18.62 19.08 -1.39
CA VAL A 26 18.55 20.23 -0.48
C VAL A 26 17.68 21.29 -1.18
N THR A 27 16.39 21.23 -0.93
CA THR A 27 15.46 22.24 -1.38
C THR A 27 15.47 23.36 -0.36
N ASN A 28 16.05 24.49 -0.74
CA ASN A 28 15.93 25.76 -0.01
C ASN A 28 14.52 26.37 -0.13
N THR A 29 13.50 25.55 -0.33
CA THR A 29 12.14 26.01 -0.39
C THR A 29 11.57 26.07 1.01
N GLN A 30 11.21 27.28 1.43
CA GLN A 30 10.44 27.56 2.63
C GLN A 30 8.97 27.06 2.48
N ASP A 31 8.76 25.90 1.89
CA ASP A 31 7.44 25.28 1.73
C ASP A 31 6.94 24.65 3.04
N ASN A 32 7.19 25.37 4.12
CA ASN A 32 6.59 25.07 5.41
C ASN A 32 5.10 25.45 5.35
N LYS A 33 4.23 24.48 5.16
CA LYS A 33 2.78 24.58 5.29
C LYS A 33 2.07 25.32 4.16
N ILE A 34 2.03 24.72 2.99
CA ILE A 34 1.00 25.09 2.03
C ILE A 34 -0.34 24.60 2.60
N VAL A 35 -1.11 25.55 3.12
CA VAL A 35 -2.49 25.29 3.55
C VAL A 35 -3.33 25.13 2.27
N VAL A 36 -3.96 23.99 2.07
CA VAL A 36 -4.77 23.68 0.88
C VAL A 36 -5.80 24.79 0.61
N SER A 37 -6.39 25.34 1.66
CA SER A 37 -7.31 26.48 1.56
C SER A 37 -6.69 27.76 0.97
N ALA A 38 -5.37 27.95 1.12
CA ALA A 38 -4.69 29.09 0.50
C ALA A 38 -4.47 28.87 -1.00
N VAL A 39 -4.16 27.64 -1.42
CA VAL A 39 -3.97 27.29 -2.83
C VAL A 39 -5.27 27.46 -3.62
N VAL A 40 -6.40 27.05 -3.05
CA VAL A 40 -7.71 27.10 -3.74
C VAL A 40 -8.45 28.43 -3.58
N ARG A 41 -7.91 29.35 -2.76
CA ARG A 41 -8.60 30.61 -2.41
C ARG A 41 -8.98 31.45 -3.61
N ASP A 42 -8.09 31.55 -4.58
CA ASP A 42 -8.19 32.48 -5.71
C ASP A 42 -8.58 31.79 -7.02
N LEU A 43 -8.85 30.47 -6.99
CA LEU A 43 -9.28 29.73 -8.15
C LEU A 43 -10.79 29.90 -8.37
N ASP A 44 -11.21 30.15 -9.60
CA ASP A 44 -12.62 30.25 -9.95
C ASP A 44 -13.26 28.88 -10.16
N GLU A 45 -12.49 27.94 -10.68
CA GLU A 45 -12.89 26.56 -10.90
C GLU A 45 -11.82 25.61 -10.39
N LEU A 46 -12.24 24.50 -9.83
CA LEU A 46 -11.35 23.46 -9.32
C LEU A 46 -11.72 22.10 -9.92
N MET A 47 -10.72 21.44 -10.48
CA MET A 47 -10.80 20.02 -10.80
C MET A 47 -10.04 19.23 -9.73
N VAL A 48 -10.67 18.22 -9.18
CA VAL A 48 -10.05 17.30 -8.20
C VAL A 48 -9.78 15.98 -8.89
N MET A 49 -8.55 15.50 -8.79
CA MET A 49 -8.15 14.19 -9.28
C MET A 49 -7.64 13.35 -8.10
N ASN A 50 -8.30 12.24 -7.82
CA ASN A 50 -7.99 11.36 -6.71
C ASN A 50 -7.39 10.06 -7.22
N ASP A 51 -6.20 9.74 -6.73
CA ASP A 51 -5.60 8.41 -6.87
C ASP A 51 -6.00 7.56 -5.65
N GLU A 52 -6.11 6.25 -5.81
CA GLU A 52 -6.60 5.31 -4.78
C GLU A 52 -7.99 5.72 -4.24
N ALA A 53 -8.88 6.11 -5.14
CA ALA A 53 -10.15 6.74 -4.81
C ALA A 53 -11.14 5.84 -4.03
N HIS A 54 -10.88 4.55 -3.90
CA HIS A 54 -11.66 3.68 -3.03
C HIS A 54 -11.65 4.14 -1.56
N HIS A 55 -10.64 4.88 -1.13
CA HIS A 55 -10.57 5.47 0.20
C HIS A 55 -11.44 6.73 0.37
N ILE A 56 -11.94 7.36 -0.72
CA ILE A 56 -12.69 8.60 -0.61
C ILE A 56 -14.17 8.35 -0.29
N HIS A 57 -14.66 7.16 -0.58
CA HIS A 57 -16.08 6.84 -0.47
C HIS A 57 -16.53 6.49 0.95
N ASP A 58 -15.63 6.47 1.92
CA ASP A 58 -15.97 6.40 3.34
C ASP A 58 -16.03 7.81 3.93
N SER A 59 -17.24 8.25 4.28
CA SER A 59 -17.51 9.57 4.87
C SER A 59 -16.82 9.81 6.21
N LYS A 60 -16.32 8.77 6.86
CA LYS A 60 -15.59 8.85 8.13
C LYS A 60 -14.13 9.24 7.94
N LEU A 61 -13.58 8.98 6.75
CA LEU A 61 -12.18 9.24 6.47
C LEU A 61 -11.89 10.73 6.30
N THR A 62 -10.72 11.13 6.75
CA THR A 62 -10.24 12.51 6.64
C THR A 62 -10.20 13.00 5.19
N TRP A 63 -9.88 12.12 4.26
CA TRP A 63 -9.81 12.44 2.85
C TRP A 63 -11.16 12.90 2.29
N PHE A 64 -12.23 12.13 2.52
CA PHE A 64 -13.59 12.54 2.14
C PHE A 64 -13.97 13.89 2.73
N LYS A 65 -13.73 14.07 4.04
CA LYS A 65 -14.00 15.31 4.75
C LYS A 65 -13.24 16.49 4.17
N SER A 66 -11.96 16.31 3.83
CA SER A 66 -11.15 17.38 3.25
C SER A 66 -11.69 17.86 1.90
N ILE A 67 -12.12 16.92 1.02
CA ILE A 67 -12.74 17.29 -0.26
C ILE A 67 -14.07 18.02 -0.03
N GLN A 68 -14.88 17.55 0.91
CA GLN A 68 -16.14 18.17 1.27
C GLN A 68 -15.94 19.57 1.85
N ASP A 69 -14.94 19.77 2.70
CA ASP A 69 -14.59 21.06 3.27
C ASP A 69 -14.12 22.05 2.17
N ILE A 70 -13.31 21.59 1.22
CA ILE A 70 -12.92 22.38 0.07
C ILE A 70 -14.16 22.79 -0.74
N HIS A 71 -15.04 21.86 -1.03
CA HIS A 71 -16.28 22.12 -1.76
C HIS A 71 -17.15 23.16 -1.04
N ASN A 72 -17.38 22.98 0.26
CA ASN A 72 -18.18 23.89 1.08
C ASN A 72 -17.56 25.31 1.13
N ASN A 73 -16.24 25.41 1.24
CA ASN A 73 -15.53 26.70 1.22
C ASN A 73 -15.63 27.41 -0.13
N LEU A 74 -15.63 26.67 -1.22
CA LEU A 74 -15.82 27.23 -2.56
C LEU A 74 -17.25 27.73 -2.75
N LEU A 75 -18.25 26.96 -2.30
CA LEU A 75 -19.67 27.37 -2.38
C LEU A 75 -19.97 28.68 -1.64
N GLN A 76 -19.31 28.95 -0.52
CA GLN A 76 -19.44 30.23 0.19
C GLN A 76 -19.00 31.45 -0.63
N LYS A 77 -18.25 31.22 -1.71
CA LYS A 77 -17.70 32.24 -2.60
C LYS A 77 -18.30 32.17 -3.99
N ASP A 78 -19.46 31.55 -4.15
CA ASP A 78 -20.07 31.27 -5.46
C ASP A 78 -19.17 30.48 -6.42
N LYS A 79 -18.23 29.73 -5.90
CA LYS A 79 -17.32 28.86 -6.65
C LYS A 79 -17.67 27.38 -6.39
N LYS A 80 -17.16 26.48 -7.22
CA LYS A 80 -17.46 25.04 -7.10
C LYS A 80 -16.30 24.17 -7.56
N ILE A 81 -16.34 22.91 -7.15
CA ILE A 81 -15.59 21.86 -7.84
C ILE A 81 -16.32 21.56 -9.14
N SER A 82 -15.68 21.85 -10.27
CA SER A 82 -16.27 21.67 -11.60
C SER A 82 -16.23 20.23 -12.06
N LEU A 83 -15.21 19.47 -11.64
CA LEU A 83 -15.02 18.08 -12.02
C LEU A 83 -14.25 17.35 -10.93
N GLN A 84 -14.69 16.13 -10.63
CA GLN A 84 -13.92 15.16 -9.83
C GLN A 84 -13.66 13.93 -10.69
N ILE A 85 -12.40 13.50 -10.75
CA ILE A 85 -11.96 12.29 -11.44
C ILE A 85 -11.35 11.37 -10.39
N ASP A 86 -11.89 10.20 -10.27
CA ASP A 86 -11.46 9.18 -9.32
C ASP A 86 -10.79 8.03 -10.08
N VAL A 87 -9.54 7.73 -9.71
CA VAL A 87 -8.75 6.63 -10.27
C VAL A 87 -8.49 5.61 -9.16
N THR A 88 -8.79 4.35 -9.41
CA THR A 88 -8.57 3.27 -8.44
C THR A 88 -8.44 1.92 -9.14
N ALA A 89 -7.64 1.03 -8.55
CA ALA A 89 -7.59 -0.37 -8.97
C ALA A 89 -8.80 -1.19 -8.47
N THR A 90 -9.56 -0.67 -7.51
CA THR A 90 -10.70 -1.37 -6.89
C THR A 90 -11.92 -0.46 -6.85
N PRO A 91 -12.67 -0.29 -7.98
CA PRO A 91 -13.80 0.63 -8.07
C PRO A 91 -15.06 0.08 -7.35
N LYS A 92 -14.91 -0.22 -6.05
CA LYS A 92 -15.98 -0.77 -5.22
C LYS A 92 -16.01 -0.05 -3.88
N HIS A 93 -17.22 0.15 -3.38
CA HIS A 93 -17.47 0.55 -2.00
C HIS A 93 -17.26 -0.62 -1.04
N ASP A 94 -17.10 -0.35 0.25
CA ASP A 94 -16.95 -1.38 1.30
C ASP A 94 -18.13 -2.36 1.36
N ASN A 95 -19.32 -1.92 0.94
CA ASN A 95 -20.53 -2.75 0.82
C ASN A 95 -20.54 -3.62 -0.47
N GLY A 96 -19.49 -3.58 -1.29
CA GLY A 96 -19.35 -4.35 -2.52
C GLY A 96 -19.99 -3.72 -3.77
N ASN A 97 -20.72 -2.61 -3.64
CA ASN A 97 -21.29 -1.90 -4.77
C ASN A 97 -20.20 -1.26 -5.63
N ILE A 98 -20.34 -1.36 -6.95
CA ILE A 98 -19.44 -0.72 -7.91
C ILE A 98 -19.71 0.79 -7.93
N PHE A 99 -18.68 1.58 -8.18
CA PHE A 99 -18.82 3.03 -8.35
C PHE A 99 -19.75 3.36 -9.49
N VAL A 100 -20.61 4.34 -9.26
CA VAL A 100 -21.50 4.86 -10.28
C VAL A 100 -20.67 5.70 -11.26
N GLN A 101 -21.04 5.73 -12.54
CA GLN A 101 -20.38 6.56 -13.57
C GLN A 101 -18.91 6.15 -13.86
N THR A 102 -18.64 4.86 -13.91
CA THR A 102 -17.34 4.38 -14.41
C THR A 102 -17.20 4.72 -15.90
N ILE A 103 -16.21 5.57 -16.22
CA ILE A 103 -15.95 6.02 -17.59
C ILE A 103 -15.07 5.00 -18.33
N SER A 104 -14.10 4.43 -17.64
CA SER A 104 -13.17 3.45 -18.20
C SER A 104 -12.88 2.40 -17.16
N ASP A 105 -12.91 1.14 -17.56
CA ASP A 105 -12.54 -0.01 -16.72
C ASP A 105 -11.51 -0.86 -17.48
N TYR A 106 -10.48 -1.30 -16.75
CA TYR A 106 -9.48 -2.23 -17.25
C TYR A 106 -9.38 -3.42 -16.28
N PRO A 107 -10.17 -4.47 -16.52
CA PRO A 107 -10.30 -5.59 -15.60
C PRO A 107 -8.99 -6.33 -15.40
N LEU A 108 -8.74 -6.82 -14.18
CA LEU A 108 -7.56 -7.61 -13.84
C LEU A 108 -7.39 -8.83 -14.76
N VAL A 109 -8.49 -9.47 -15.14
CA VAL A 109 -8.48 -10.63 -16.06
C VAL A 109 -7.88 -10.26 -17.42
N GLU A 110 -8.25 -9.09 -17.94
CA GLU A 110 -7.71 -8.59 -19.21
C GLU A 110 -6.23 -8.24 -19.07
N ALA A 111 -5.85 -7.54 -17.99
CA ALA A 111 -4.46 -7.20 -17.70
C ALA A 111 -3.57 -8.45 -17.58
N ILE A 112 -4.06 -9.52 -16.99
CA ILE A 112 -3.38 -10.81 -16.92
C ILE A 112 -3.26 -11.44 -18.32
N ALA A 113 -4.36 -11.47 -19.08
CA ALA A 113 -4.37 -12.04 -20.43
C ALA A 113 -3.40 -11.33 -21.39
N GLN A 114 -3.24 -10.02 -21.23
CA GLN A 114 -2.30 -9.19 -22.00
C GLN A 114 -0.85 -9.23 -21.45
N GLY A 115 -0.61 -9.93 -20.35
CA GLY A 115 0.73 -10.02 -19.73
C GLY A 115 1.21 -8.75 -19.04
N VAL A 116 0.33 -7.79 -18.80
CA VAL A 116 0.63 -6.54 -18.06
C VAL A 116 0.78 -6.81 -16.57
N VAL A 117 -0.06 -7.69 -16.03
CA VAL A 117 -0.04 -8.11 -14.63
C VAL A 117 0.26 -9.61 -14.57
N LYS A 118 1.08 -10.02 -13.60
CA LYS A 118 1.36 -11.43 -13.34
C LYS A 118 0.10 -12.15 -12.89
N GLN A 119 -0.12 -13.35 -13.42
CA GLN A 119 -1.18 -14.21 -12.92
C GLN A 119 -0.88 -14.61 -11.47
N PRO A 120 -1.83 -14.40 -10.54
CA PRO A 120 -1.69 -14.88 -9.17
C PRO A 120 -1.65 -16.41 -9.15
N VAL A 121 -0.68 -16.96 -8.44
CA VAL A 121 -0.57 -18.39 -8.22
C VAL A 121 -1.24 -18.73 -6.89
N LEU A 122 -2.27 -19.55 -6.96
CA LEU A 122 -2.97 -20.05 -5.77
C LEU A 122 -2.53 -21.49 -5.50
N PRO A 123 -2.49 -21.89 -4.22
CA PRO A 123 -2.26 -23.29 -3.87
C PRO A 123 -3.31 -24.19 -4.53
N ASP A 124 -2.91 -25.34 -5.03
CA ASP A 124 -3.82 -26.36 -5.53
C ASP A 124 -4.71 -26.91 -4.40
N SER A 125 -5.74 -27.68 -4.77
CA SER A 125 -6.70 -28.21 -3.80
C SER A 125 -6.04 -29.13 -2.75
N ALA A 126 -5.02 -29.89 -3.14
CA ALA A 126 -4.29 -30.78 -2.23
C ALA A 126 -3.43 -30.00 -1.25
N SER A 127 -2.78 -28.93 -1.72
CA SER A 127 -1.99 -28.04 -0.87
C SER A 127 -2.89 -27.23 0.06
N ARG A 128 -4.03 -26.73 -0.41
CA ARG A 128 -5.01 -26.01 0.44
C ARG A 128 -5.53 -26.89 1.59
N GLY A 129 -5.79 -28.16 1.33
CA GLY A 129 -6.26 -29.09 2.35
C GLY A 129 -5.26 -29.36 3.47
N LYS A 130 -3.99 -29.02 3.25
CA LYS A 130 -2.90 -29.14 4.26
C LYS A 130 -2.64 -27.85 5.04
N LEU A 131 -3.19 -26.73 4.60
CA LEU A 131 -3.02 -25.45 5.26
C LEU A 131 -4.01 -25.34 6.43
N THR A 132 -3.47 -25.32 7.64
CA THR A 132 -4.25 -25.17 8.87
C THR A 132 -3.76 -24.00 9.70
N GLU A 133 -4.70 -23.33 10.35
CA GLU A 133 -4.36 -22.39 11.41
C GLU A 133 -4.19 -23.16 12.71
N HIS A 134 -2.98 -23.13 13.23
CA HIS A 134 -2.68 -23.81 14.48
C HIS A 134 -3.11 -22.98 15.70
N GLN A 135 -3.43 -23.64 16.78
CA GLN A 135 -3.74 -22.99 18.05
C GLN A 135 -2.45 -22.48 18.69
N SER A 136 -2.12 -21.21 18.51
CA SER A 136 -0.96 -20.55 19.11
C SER A 136 -1.20 -19.07 19.32
N THR A 137 -0.59 -18.50 20.35
CA THR A 137 -0.53 -17.05 20.58
C THR A 137 0.54 -16.37 19.74
N LYS A 138 1.51 -17.13 19.21
CA LYS A 138 2.51 -16.63 18.27
C LYS A 138 1.96 -16.70 16.85
N PHE A 139 2.03 -15.59 16.15
CA PHE A 139 1.52 -15.47 14.79
C PHE A 139 2.24 -16.43 13.83
N SER A 140 3.56 -16.52 13.91
CA SER A 140 4.37 -17.41 13.08
C SER A 140 4.05 -18.88 13.28
N GLU A 141 3.70 -19.29 14.50
CA GLU A 141 3.29 -20.67 14.80
C GLU A 141 1.85 -20.92 14.33
N LYS A 142 0.97 -19.93 14.52
CA LYS A 142 -0.42 -20.03 14.05
C LYS A 142 -0.47 -20.28 12.55
N TYR A 143 0.33 -19.55 11.78
CA TYR A 143 0.34 -19.57 10.31
C TYR A 143 1.56 -20.28 9.72
N ARG A 144 2.20 -21.17 10.46
CA ARG A 144 3.43 -21.84 10.04
C ARG A 144 3.33 -22.57 8.71
N ASP A 145 2.19 -23.21 8.44
CA ASP A 145 1.98 -23.96 7.20
C ASP A 145 1.91 -23.03 5.99
N TYR A 146 1.29 -21.86 6.15
CA TYR A 146 1.25 -20.81 5.12
C TYR A 146 2.62 -20.22 4.86
N LEU A 147 3.38 -19.92 5.92
CA LEU A 147 4.74 -19.39 5.80
C LEU A 147 5.66 -20.40 5.15
N HIS A 148 5.54 -21.69 5.51
CA HIS A 148 6.33 -22.76 4.93
C HIS A 148 6.00 -22.96 3.43
N LEU A 149 4.73 -22.96 3.05
CA LEU A 149 4.33 -23.05 1.66
C LEU A 149 4.87 -21.86 0.85
N GLY A 150 4.73 -20.65 1.38
CA GLY A 150 5.27 -19.44 0.75
C GLY A 150 6.79 -19.52 0.57
N TYR A 151 7.51 -20.02 1.57
CA TYR A 151 8.96 -20.27 1.45
C TYR A 151 9.29 -21.28 0.35
N ILE A 152 8.59 -22.42 0.29
CA ILE A 152 8.84 -23.46 -0.74
C ILE A 152 8.64 -22.88 -2.15
N GLU A 153 7.55 -22.15 -2.38
CA GLU A 153 7.26 -21.57 -3.69
C GLU A 153 8.28 -20.48 -4.05
N TRP A 154 8.64 -19.62 -3.09
CA TRP A 154 9.72 -18.65 -3.31
C TRP A 154 11.06 -19.34 -3.62
N LYS A 155 11.39 -20.42 -2.92
CA LYS A 155 12.65 -21.14 -3.11
C LYS A 155 12.79 -21.71 -4.54
N LYS A 156 11.71 -22.19 -5.13
CA LYS A 156 11.71 -22.62 -6.54
C LYS A 156 12.15 -21.46 -7.46
N THR A 157 11.51 -20.31 -7.29
CA THR A 157 11.84 -19.09 -8.05
C THR A 157 13.27 -18.62 -7.75
N TYR A 158 13.70 -18.69 -6.50
CA TYR A 158 15.05 -18.32 -6.09
C TYR A 158 16.12 -19.17 -6.80
N GLU A 159 15.96 -20.48 -6.84
CA GLU A 159 16.90 -21.37 -7.50
C GLU A 159 16.96 -21.16 -9.03
N GLU A 160 15.83 -20.89 -9.66
CA GLU A 160 15.77 -20.54 -11.08
C GLU A 160 16.49 -19.21 -11.37
N HIS A 161 16.19 -18.17 -10.60
CA HIS A 161 16.78 -16.85 -10.78
C HIS A 161 18.27 -16.82 -10.46
N LYS A 162 18.71 -17.61 -9.48
CA LYS A 162 20.12 -17.77 -9.13
C LYS A 162 20.95 -18.28 -10.31
N LYS A 163 20.43 -19.22 -11.09
CA LYS A 163 21.08 -19.72 -12.33
C LYS A 163 21.28 -18.64 -13.39
N LEU A 164 20.41 -17.62 -13.36
CA LEU A 164 20.43 -16.48 -14.27
C LEU A 164 21.20 -15.27 -13.70
N GLY A 165 21.87 -15.41 -12.55
CA GLY A 165 22.54 -14.31 -11.86
C GLY A 165 21.58 -13.25 -11.30
N LYS A 166 20.30 -13.58 -11.16
CA LYS A 166 19.25 -12.68 -10.65
C LYS A 166 18.91 -13.02 -9.20
N LYS A 167 18.35 -12.04 -8.49
CA LYS A 167 17.84 -12.22 -7.11
C LYS A 167 16.32 -12.31 -7.12
N ALA A 168 15.78 -13.32 -6.44
CA ALA A 168 14.37 -13.40 -6.13
C ALA A 168 14.13 -12.83 -4.74
N VAL A 169 13.19 -11.91 -4.61
CA VAL A 169 12.79 -11.30 -3.33
C VAL A 169 11.49 -11.92 -2.86
N MET A 170 11.43 -12.34 -1.59
CA MET A 170 10.21 -12.75 -0.91
C MET A 170 9.66 -11.57 -0.13
N PHE A 171 8.43 -11.19 -0.40
CA PHE A 171 7.75 -10.12 0.30
C PHE A 171 6.61 -10.70 1.14
N VAL A 172 6.64 -10.47 2.44
CA VAL A 172 5.66 -11.01 3.39
C VAL A 172 5.02 -9.85 4.14
N MET A 173 3.70 -9.74 4.02
CA MET A 173 2.90 -8.75 4.74
C MET A 173 2.17 -9.40 5.89
N VAL A 174 2.11 -8.71 7.02
CA VAL A 174 1.40 -9.11 8.22
C VAL A 174 0.58 -7.94 8.76
N ASP A 175 -0.35 -8.23 9.65
CA ASP A 175 -1.36 -7.29 10.14
C ASP A 175 -0.82 -6.25 11.14
N ASP A 176 0.25 -6.57 11.89
CA ASP A 176 0.84 -5.62 12.84
C ASP A 176 2.37 -5.73 12.95
N THR A 177 2.97 -4.73 13.61
CA THR A 177 4.42 -4.61 13.77
C THR A 177 5.04 -5.70 14.64
N LYS A 178 4.32 -6.17 15.67
CA LYS A 178 4.77 -7.24 16.55
C LYS A 178 4.79 -8.59 15.83
N ASN A 179 3.76 -8.85 15.04
CA ASN A 179 3.66 -10.05 14.21
C ASN A 179 4.71 -10.04 13.10
N CYS A 180 5.08 -8.85 12.60
CA CYS A 180 6.16 -8.69 11.63
C CYS A 180 7.50 -9.19 12.18
N ASP A 181 7.86 -8.83 13.40
CA ASP A 181 9.09 -9.29 14.06
C ASP A 181 9.08 -10.81 14.31
N ASP A 182 7.95 -11.35 14.78
CA ASP A 182 7.78 -12.79 15.02
C ASP A 182 7.93 -13.62 13.73
N VAL A 183 7.29 -13.17 12.65
CA VAL A 183 7.40 -13.83 11.34
C VAL A 183 8.82 -13.72 10.77
N ALA A 184 9.47 -12.58 10.90
CA ALA A 184 10.84 -12.41 10.45
C ALA A 184 11.82 -13.33 11.21
N GLU A 185 11.66 -13.47 12.54
CA GLU A 185 12.45 -14.40 13.35
C GLU A 185 12.22 -15.86 12.93
N HIS A 186 10.97 -16.22 12.63
CA HIS A 186 10.62 -17.53 12.11
C HIS A 186 11.28 -17.80 10.74
N LEU A 187 11.19 -16.86 9.82
CA LEU A 187 11.75 -17.01 8.47
C LEU A 187 13.28 -17.07 8.45
N ARG A 188 13.96 -16.41 9.40
CA ARG A 188 15.43 -16.49 9.55
C ARG A 188 15.94 -17.88 9.91
N LYS A 189 15.08 -18.81 10.31
CA LYS A 189 15.44 -20.21 10.54
C LYS A 189 15.74 -20.97 9.24
N TYR A 190 15.24 -20.46 8.10
CA TYR A 190 15.58 -21.03 6.81
C TYR A 190 16.96 -20.53 6.34
N PRO A 191 17.83 -21.42 5.81
CA PRO A 191 19.21 -21.06 5.47
C PRO A 191 19.34 -19.87 4.51
N GLU A 192 18.50 -19.83 3.49
CA GLU A 192 18.54 -18.79 2.44
C GLU A 192 18.03 -17.43 2.94
N LEU A 193 17.24 -17.42 4.01
CA LEU A 193 16.64 -16.22 4.61
C LEU A 193 17.33 -15.82 5.91
N SER A 194 18.43 -16.48 6.27
CA SER A 194 19.14 -16.24 7.52
C SER A 194 19.89 -14.90 7.54
N GLY A 195 20.14 -14.40 8.75
CA GLY A 195 20.98 -13.21 8.97
C GLY A 195 20.46 -11.95 8.29
N LYS A 196 21.33 -11.29 7.54
CA LYS A 196 21.03 -10.04 6.82
C LYS A 196 20.16 -10.22 5.57
N SER A 197 19.79 -11.45 5.21
CA SER A 197 18.93 -11.72 4.07
C SER A 197 17.45 -11.40 4.32
N THR A 198 17.04 -11.23 5.58
CA THR A 198 15.68 -10.86 5.97
C THR A 198 15.66 -9.49 6.60
N PHE A 199 14.98 -8.55 5.93
CA PHE A 199 14.73 -7.20 6.42
C PHE A 199 13.33 -7.12 7.04
N VAL A 200 13.20 -6.30 8.08
CA VAL A 200 11.93 -5.97 8.70
C VAL A 200 11.67 -4.50 8.50
N ILE A 201 10.53 -4.17 7.90
CA ILE A 201 10.13 -2.79 7.63
C ILE A 201 8.80 -2.52 8.32
N HIS A 202 8.82 -1.68 9.35
CA HIS A 202 7.63 -1.17 10.02
C HIS A 202 7.92 0.10 10.82
N THR A 203 6.86 0.81 11.21
CA THR A 203 6.94 2.15 11.82
C THR A 203 7.55 2.20 13.23
N LYS A 204 7.73 1.07 13.90
CA LYS A 204 8.30 0.99 15.27
C LYS A 204 9.78 0.59 15.30
N LYS A 205 10.37 0.32 14.15
CA LYS A 205 11.81 0.03 14.05
C LYS A 205 12.52 1.24 13.50
N ASN A 206 13.33 1.87 14.37
CA ASN A 206 14.34 2.84 14.01
C ASN A 206 15.60 2.13 13.52
#